data_2e0d559426427968ab9bcfe97d8936bb
#
_entry.id   2e0d559426427968ab9bcfe97d8936bb
#
_cell.length_a   1.000
_cell.length_b   1.000
_cell.length_c   1.000
_cell.angle_alpha   90.00
_cell.angle_beta   90.00
_cell.angle_gamma   90.00
#
_symmetry.space_group_name_H-M   'P 1'
#
loop_
_entity.id
_entity.type
_entity.pdbx_description
1 polymer ?
#
loop_
_entity_poly.entity_id
_entity_poly.type
_entity_poly.pdbx_seq_one_letter_code
_entity_poly.pdbx_strand_id
1 'polypeptide(L)'
;MERTIIICNTSNMPVAAREASVYTGMTIGEYYRSMGLKVLVMADSTSRWAQALREMSNRLEELPGQDAFPVDLSAIISNFYARAGLVKLNNGKTGSVTFLGTVSPAGGNLKEPVTESTKKAARCFYALSQGRADSKRYPAIDPLESYSKYLEYPEIEEYLDGPIEKGWVQKV
;
A
#
# COMPACT_ATOMS: atom_id res chain seq x y z
N MET A 1 15.51 -14.77 -11.48
CA MET A 1 15.25 -13.42 -10.95
C MET A 1 15.36 -12.30 -12.00
N GLU A 2 15.15 -12.61 -13.25
CA GLU A 2 15.39 -11.64 -14.36
C GLU A 2 14.42 -10.45 -14.42
N ARG A 3 13.34 -10.48 -13.64
CA ARG A 3 12.30 -9.42 -13.64
C ARG A 3 12.01 -8.86 -12.24
N THR A 4 12.97 -8.98 -11.34
CA THR A 4 12.80 -8.56 -9.96
C THR A 4 13.90 -7.60 -9.55
N ILE A 5 13.51 -6.45 -8.98
CA ILE A 5 14.42 -5.48 -8.40
C ILE A 5 14.16 -5.47 -6.90
N ILE A 6 15.21 -5.64 -6.11
CA ILE A 6 15.14 -5.65 -4.65
C ILE A 6 15.81 -4.39 -4.13
N ILE A 7 15.06 -3.61 -3.34
CA ILE A 7 15.57 -2.47 -2.59
C ILE A 7 15.52 -2.85 -1.13
N CYS A 8 16.67 -2.99 -0.51
CA CYS A 8 16.77 -3.46 0.87
C CYS A 8 17.29 -2.34 1.78
N ASN A 9 16.55 -2.08 2.85
CA ASN A 9 16.98 -1.20 3.93
C ASN A 9 17.07 -1.99 5.23
N THR A 10 18.16 -1.79 5.94
CA THR A 10 18.34 -2.36 7.27
C THR A 10 18.15 -1.29 8.35
N SER A 11 17.85 -1.72 9.58
CA SER A 11 17.55 -0.80 10.70
C SER A 11 18.72 0.10 11.10
N ASN A 12 19.95 -0.26 10.72
CA ASN A 12 21.16 0.52 10.97
C ASN A 12 21.44 1.61 9.92
N MET A 13 20.63 1.67 8.86
CA MET A 13 20.75 2.72 7.85
C MET A 13 20.26 4.07 8.38
N PRO A 14 20.80 5.21 7.85
CA PRO A 14 20.30 6.54 8.17
C PRO A 14 18.82 6.69 7.91
N VAL A 15 18.12 7.48 8.75
CA VAL A 15 16.68 7.75 8.63
C VAL A 15 16.33 8.29 7.25
N ALA A 16 17.12 9.22 6.72
CA ALA A 16 16.91 9.79 5.38
C ALA A 16 16.96 8.74 4.28
N ALA A 17 17.86 7.76 4.38
CA ALA A 17 17.95 6.65 3.41
C ALA A 17 16.73 5.73 3.51
N ARG A 18 16.24 5.44 4.72
CA ARG A 18 15.03 4.63 4.94
C ARG A 18 13.78 5.32 4.38
N GLU A 19 13.68 6.63 4.52
CA GLU A 19 12.57 7.39 3.97
C GLU A 19 12.67 7.47 2.45
N ALA A 20 13.82 7.82 1.89
CA ALA A 20 14.02 8.00 0.46
C ALA A 20 13.85 6.70 -0.35
N SER A 21 14.14 5.54 0.21
CA SER A 21 14.07 4.25 -0.48
C SER A 21 12.67 3.92 -1.00
N VAL A 22 11.64 4.34 -0.27
CA VAL A 22 10.24 4.12 -0.65
C VAL A 22 9.93 4.87 -1.94
N TYR A 23 10.36 6.12 -2.03
CA TYR A 23 10.20 6.95 -3.24
C TYR A 23 11.04 6.42 -4.39
N THR A 24 12.25 5.94 -4.12
CA THR A 24 13.11 5.30 -5.12
C THR A 24 12.43 4.09 -5.74
N GLY A 25 11.85 3.22 -4.93
CA GLY A 25 11.11 2.05 -5.40
C GLY A 25 9.92 2.42 -6.28
N MET A 26 9.14 3.40 -5.86
CA MET A 26 8.00 3.86 -6.65
C MET A 26 8.45 4.52 -7.96
N THR A 27 9.51 5.31 -7.95
CA THR A 27 10.06 5.97 -9.15
C THR A 27 10.53 4.94 -10.18
N ILE A 28 11.19 3.87 -9.75
CA ILE A 28 11.56 2.76 -10.64
C ILE A 28 10.31 2.10 -11.23
N GLY A 29 9.28 1.87 -10.42
CA GLY A 29 8.00 1.34 -10.88
C GLY A 29 7.35 2.24 -11.94
N GLU A 30 7.34 3.54 -11.72
CA GLU A 30 6.81 4.53 -12.68
C GLU A 30 7.62 4.58 -13.98
N TYR A 31 8.92 4.41 -13.89
CA TYR A 31 9.79 4.34 -15.07
C TYR A 31 9.38 3.17 -15.99
N TYR A 32 9.22 1.98 -15.42
CA TYR A 32 8.75 0.83 -16.19
C TYR A 32 7.30 0.98 -16.68
N ARG A 33 6.44 1.64 -15.90
CA ARG A 33 5.09 1.99 -16.33
C ARG A 33 5.11 2.88 -17.57
N SER A 34 6.03 3.84 -17.63
CA SER A 34 6.20 4.73 -18.80
C SER A 34 6.65 4.01 -20.07
N MET A 35 7.17 2.80 -19.94
CA MET A 35 7.49 1.91 -21.06
C MET A 35 6.28 1.04 -21.51
N GLY A 36 5.14 1.17 -20.85
CA GLY A 36 3.96 0.35 -21.14
C GLY A 36 3.97 -1.02 -20.46
N LEU A 37 4.74 -1.17 -19.39
CA LEU A 37 4.82 -2.42 -18.62
C LEU A 37 3.86 -2.40 -17.42
N LYS A 38 3.48 -3.59 -16.99
CA LYS A 38 2.71 -3.81 -15.75
C LYS A 38 3.70 -4.10 -14.63
N VAL A 39 3.68 -3.27 -13.60
CA VAL A 39 4.63 -3.33 -12.48
C VAL A 39 3.89 -3.62 -11.18
N LEU A 40 4.40 -4.54 -10.39
CA LEU A 40 3.98 -4.77 -9.00
C LEU A 40 5.07 -4.26 -8.07
N VAL A 41 4.73 -3.29 -7.25
CA VAL A 41 5.60 -2.76 -6.19
C VAL A 41 5.09 -3.30 -4.85
N MET A 42 5.94 -4.02 -4.14
CA MET A 42 5.63 -4.55 -2.82
C MET A 42 6.52 -3.87 -1.77
N ALA A 43 5.91 -3.34 -0.72
CA ALA A 43 6.63 -2.70 0.38
C ALA A 43 6.34 -3.43 1.69
N ASP A 44 7.38 -4.00 2.29
CA ASP A 44 7.33 -4.66 3.59
C ASP A 44 8.34 -3.99 4.55
N SER A 45 7.91 -3.19 5.48
CA SER A 45 6.54 -2.71 5.68
C SER A 45 6.52 -1.18 5.63
N THR A 46 5.38 -0.62 5.24
CA THR A 46 5.18 0.83 5.23
C THR A 46 5.16 1.45 6.63
N SER A 47 4.96 0.65 7.67
CA SER A 47 5.11 1.10 9.06
C SER A 47 6.52 1.58 9.37
N ARG A 48 7.53 0.97 8.77
CA ARG A 48 8.93 1.41 8.95
C ARG A 48 9.19 2.74 8.25
N TRP A 49 8.57 2.97 7.11
CA TRP A 49 8.59 4.26 6.46
C TRP A 49 7.93 5.35 7.31
N ALA A 50 6.75 5.08 7.86
CA ALA A 50 6.07 6.01 8.76
C ALA A 50 6.90 6.31 10.01
N GLN A 51 7.60 5.32 10.56
CA GLN A 51 8.55 5.52 11.66
C GLN A 51 9.68 6.47 11.25
N ALA A 52 10.24 6.32 10.04
CA ALA A 52 11.26 7.23 9.53
C ALA A 52 10.74 8.67 9.39
N LEU A 53 9.52 8.85 8.90
CA LEU A 53 8.86 10.16 8.82
C LEU A 53 8.72 10.79 10.21
N ARG A 54 8.32 10.03 11.21
CA ARG A 54 8.23 10.48 12.60
C ARG A 54 9.57 10.94 13.14
N GLU A 55 10.63 10.15 12.93
CA GLU A 55 11.97 10.49 13.37
C GLU A 55 12.50 11.78 12.71
N MET A 56 12.23 11.97 11.44
CA MET A 56 12.62 13.18 10.71
C MET A 56 11.86 14.41 11.19
N SER A 57 10.54 14.32 11.33
CA SER A 57 9.70 15.41 11.85
C SER A 57 10.14 15.85 13.25
N ASN A 58 10.45 14.89 14.12
CA ASN A 58 10.93 15.19 15.47
C ASN A 58 12.31 15.90 15.47
N ARG A 59 13.19 15.56 14.53
CA ARG A 59 14.50 16.23 14.39
C ARG A 59 14.39 17.63 13.81
N LEU A 60 13.38 17.90 13.02
CA LEU A 60 13.10 19.22 12.45
C LEU A 60 12.27 20.11 13.40
N GLU A 61 11.99 19.65 14.61
CA GLU A 61 11.21 20.36 15.62
C GLU A 61 9.84 20.79 15.12
N GLU A 62 9.26 20.03 14.20
CA GLU A 62 7.89 20.27 13.71
C GLU A 62 6.87 19.98 14.80
N LEU A 63 5.72 20.66 14.75
CA LEU A 63 4.63 20.40 15.68
C LEU A 63 4.16 18.95 15.53
N PRO A 64 4.20 18.14 16.62
CA PRO A 64 3.81 16.75 16.55
C PRO A 64 2.29 16.61 16.41
N GLY A 65 1.86 15.72 15.52
CA GLY A 65 0.49 15.24 15.46
C GLY A 65 0.24 14.09 16.44
N GLN A 66 -0.78 13.31 16.16
CA GLN A 66 -1.13 12.13 16.96
C GLN A 66 0.03 11.12 16.99
N ASP A 67 0.34 10.59 18.17
CA ASP A 67 1.44 9.64 18.40
C ASP A 67 2.81 10.13 17.89
N ALA A 68 3.03 11.44 17.91
CA ALA A 68 4.26 12.11 17.44
C ALA A 68 4.57 11.90 15.95
N PHE A 69 3.60 11.52 15.15
CA PHE A 69 3.70 11.53 13.70
C PHE A 69 3.54 12.94 13.14
N PRO A 70 4.01 13.23 11.91
CA PRO A 70 3.73 14.50 11.24
C PRO A 70 2.23 14.76 11.17
N VAL A 71 1.81 16.02 11.31
CA VAL A 71 0.39 16.42 11.24
C VAL A 71 -0.23 16.06 9.88
N ASP A 72 0.56 16.09 8.83
CA ASP A 72 0.18 15.79 7.45
C ASP A 72 0.42 14.33 7.02
N LEU A 73 0.66 13.41 7.98
CA LEU A 73 0.92 11.99 7.69
C LEU A 73 -0.10 11.38 6.73
N SER A 74 -1.38 11.66 6.92
CA SER A 74 -2.42 11.13 6.06
C SER A 74 -2.34 11.65 4.62
N ALA A 75 -1.94 12.91 4.45
CA ALA A 75 -1.72 13.50 3.13
C ALA A 75 -0.49 12.89 2.45
N ILE A 76 0.60 12.71 3.17
CA ILE A 76 1.83 12.07 2.67
C ILE A 76 1.52 10.65 2.18
N ILE A 77 0.83 9.86 2.98
CA ILE A 77 0.46 8.48 2.62
C ILE A 77 -0.49 8.49 1.42
N SER A 78 -1.51 9.33 1.42
CA SER A 78 -2.47 9.41 0.32
C SER A 78 -1.80 9.81 -1.00
N ASN A 79 -0.94 10.81 -0.98
CA ASN A 79 -0.20 11.27 -2.16
C ASN A 79 0.75 10.18 -2.70
N PHE A 80 1.37 9.41 -1.81
CA PHE A 80 2.21 8.30 -2.21
C PHE A 80 1.41 7.20 -2.89
N TYR A 81 0.30 6.76 -2.30
CA TYR A 81 -0.57 5.72 -2.87
C TYR A 81 -1.22 6.16 -4.18
N ALA A 82 -1.49 7.46 -4.35
CA ALA A 82 -2.04 8.01 -5.59
C ALA A 82 -1.11 7.88 -6.79
N ARG A 83 0.19 7.64 -6.58
CA ARG A 83 1.15 7.39 -7.66
C ARG A 83 0.95 6.02 -8.34
N ALA A 84 0.32 5.07 -7.66
CA ALA A 84 -0.06 3.79 -8.26
C ALA A 84 -1.28 3.97 -9.18
N GLY A 85 -1.32 3.22 -10.25
CA GLY A 85 -2.47 3.22 -11.15
C GLY A 85 -2.12 2.89 -12.59
N LEU A 86 -3.16 2.86 -13.41
CA LEU A 86 -3.09 2.65 -14.85
C LEU A 86 -2.92 3.98 -15.57
N VAL A 87 -2.03 4.04 -16.53
CA VAL A 87 -1.82 5.21 -17.38
C VAL A 87 -1.88 4.81 -18.86
N LYS A 88 -2.44 5.68 -19.68
CA LYS A 88 -2.40 5.57 -21.14
C LYS A 88 -1.25 6.43 -21.65
N LEU A 89 -0.35 5.84 -22.39
CA LEU A 89 0.81 6.50 -22.96
C LEU A 89 0.49 7.18 -24.28
N ASN A 90 1.31 8.17 -24.67
CA ASN A 90 1.13 8.90 -25.92
C ASN A 90 1.21 8.00 -27.17
N ASN A 91 1.88 6.85 -27.07
CA ASN A 91 1.96 5.85 -28.13
C ASN A 91 0.75 4.88 -28.20
N GLY A 92 -0.30 5.15 -27.41
CA GLY A 92 -1.50 4.33 -27.32
C GLY A 92 -1.40 3.08 -26.45
N LYS A 93 -0.20 2.72 -25.95
CA LYS A 93 -0.03 1.61 -25.01
C LYS A 93 -0.48 2.01 -23.62
N THR A 94 -0.77 1.02 -22.77
CA THR A 94 -1.07 1.20 -21.36
C THR A 94 0.03 0.63 -20.50
N GLY A 95 0.37 1.33 -19.43
CA GLY A 95 1.25 0.83 -18.39
C GLY A 95 0.57 0.97 -17.03
N SER A 96 0.95 0.13 -16.08
CA SER A 96 0.35 0.16 -14.74
C SER A 96 1.37 -0.07 -13.63
N VAL A 97 1.12 0.56 -12.49
CA VAL A 97 1.77 0.24 -11.22
C VAL A 97 0.69 -0.21 -10.25
N THR A 98 0.84 -1.42 -9.75
CA THR A 98 0.06 -1.93 -8.64
C THR A 98 0.93 -1.87 -7.39
N PHE A 99 0.44 -1.27 -6.33
CA PHE A 99 1.17 -1.14 -5.07
C PHE A 99 0.53 -2.03 -4.01
N LEU A 100 1.33 -2.89 -3.39
CA LEU A 100 0.96 -3.71 -2.26
C LEU A 100 1.81 -3.29 -1.05
N GLY A 101 1.20 -2.55 -0.14
CA GLY A 101 1.84 -2.11 1.09
C GLY A 101 1.40 -2.97 2.26
N THR A 102 2.34 -3.47 3.06
CA THR A 102 2.03 -4.11 4.33
C THR A 102 2.13 -3.10 5.46
N VAL A 103 1.26 -3.23 6.44
CA VAL A 103 1.28 -2.44 7.67
C VAL A 103 1.35 -3.39 8.84
N SER A 104 2.25 -3.10 9.78
CA SER A 104 2.44 -3.89 11.00
C SER A 104 2.10 -3.01 12.22
N PRO A 105 0.81 -2.92 12.59
CA PRO A 105 0.39 -2.09 13.71
C PRO A 105 0.92 -2.65 15.03
N ALA A 106 1.39 -1.77 15.91
CA ALA A 106 1.87 -2.15 17.22
C ALA A 106 0.73 -2.78 18.06
N GLY A 107 0.98 -3.96 18.62
CA GLY A 107 -0.01 -4.67 19.42
C GLY A 107 -1.28 -5.10 18.65
N GLY A 108 -1.24 -5.12 17.31
CA GLY A 108 -2.41 -5.45 16.49
C GLY A 108 -3.49 -4.35 16.46
N ASN A 109 -3.17 -3.14 16.90
CA ASN A 109 -4.11 -2.03 16.95
C ASN A 109 -4.34 -1.41 15.56
N LEU A 110 -5.40 -1.82 14.89
CA LEU A 110 -5.78 -1.31 13.56
C LEU A 110 -6.28 0.15 13.57
N LYS A 111 -6.40 0.78 14.74
CA LYS A 111 -6.81 2.18 14.92
C LYS A 111 -5.63 3.14 15.07
N GLU A 112 -4.40 2.66 14.94
CA GLU A 112 -3.24 3.54 14.95
C GLU A 112 -3.24 4.49 13.74
N PRO A 113 -2.63 5.69 13.84
CA PRO A 113 -2.70 6.72 12.78
C PRO A 113 -2.23 6.25 11.42
N VAL A 114 -1.16 5.44 11.36
CA VAL A 114 -0.59 4.92 10.11
C VAL A 114 -1.56 3.97 9.43
N THR A 115 -2.11 3.02 10.18
CA THR A 115 -3.07 2.02 9.67
C THR A 115 -4.34 2.71 9.21
N GLU A 116 -4.88 3.65 9.98
CA GLU A 116 -6.07 4.42 9.61
C GLU A 116 -5.87 5.25 8.35
N SER A 117 -4.74 5.95 8.24
CA SER A 117 -4.41 6.75 7.07
C SER A 117 -4.23 5.89 5.83
N THR A 118 -3.59 4.73 5.99
CA THR A 118 -3.40 3.76 4.90
C THR A 118 -4.73 3.16 4.44
N LYS A 119 -5.61 2.79 5.37
CA LYS A 119 -6.97 2.28 5.06
C LYS A 119 -7.80 3.31 4.29
N LYS A 120 -7.66 4.59 4.61
CA LYS A 120 -8.36 5.67 3.89
C LYS A 120 -7.82 5.86 2.47
N ALA A 121 -6.51 5.71 2.29
CA ALA A 121 -5.85 5.87 0.99
C ALA A 121 -6.03 4.65 0.08
N ALA A 122 -5.96 3.44 0.63
CA ALA A 122 -6.09 2.19 -0.11
C ALA A 122 -7.55 1.84 -0.39
N ARG A 123 -7.81 1.31 -1.58
CA ARG A 123 -9.15 0.85 -1.97
C ARG A 123 -9.45 -0.59 -1.57
N CYS A 124 -8.41 -1.36 -1.27
CA CYS A 124 -8.52 -2.75 -0.86
C CYS A 124 -7.68 -2.96 0.40
N PHE A 125 -8.24 -3.65 1.37
CA PHE A 125 -7.59 -3.94 2.64
C PHE A 125 -7.80 -5.39 3.03
N TYR A 126 -6.69 -6.10 3.26
CA TYR A 126 -6.68 -7.46 3.77
C TYR A 126 -6.22 -7.44 5.23
N ALA A 127 -7.13 -7.61 6.15
CA ALA A 127 -6.81 -7.74 7.56
C ALA A 127 -6.28 -9.16 7.85
N LEU A 128 -5.13 -9.24 8.51
CA LEU A 128 -4.59 -10.50 9.01
C LEU A 128 -4.97 -10.66 10.49
N SER A 129 -5.47 -11.82 10.84
CA SER A 129 -5.87 -12.16 12.19
C SER A 129 -4.82 -13.03 12.87
N GLN A 130 -4.32 -12.59 14.03
CA GLN A 130 -3.40 -13.37 14.82
C GLN A 130 -4.05 -14.68 15.32
N GLY A 131 -5.29 -14.63 15.77
CA GLY A 131 -5.99 -15.83 16.23
C GLY A 131 -6.15 -16.91 15.16
N ARG A 132 -6.31 -16.52 13.90
CA ARG A 132 -6.30 -17.47 12.76
C ARG A 132 -4.92 -18.05 12.53
N ALA A 133 -3.87 -17.23 12.59
CA ALA A 133 -2.49 -17.67 12.46
C ALA A 133 -2.10 -18.62 13.58
N ASP A 134 -2.45 -18.32 14.82
CA ASP A 134 -2.18 -19.17 16.00
C ASP A 134 -2.89 -20.53 15.90
N SER A 135 -4.10 -20.53 15.34
CA SER A 135 -4.85 -21.78 15.06
C SER A 135 -4.41 -22.48 13.77
N LYS A 136 -3.31 -22.02 13.14
CA LYS A 136 -2.75 -22.56 11.87
C LYS A 136 -3.74 -22.55 10.71
N ARG A 137 -4.67 -21.61 10.69
CA ARG A 137 -5.60 -21.39 9.57
C ARG A 137 -5.00 -20.40 8.60
N TYR A 138 -4.51 -20.89 7.49
CA TYR A 138 -3.91 -20.07 6.43
C TYR A 138 -4.73 -20.14 5.14
N PRO A 139 -4.84 -19.02 4.39
CA PRO A 139 -4.36 -17.67 4.74
C PRO A 139 -5.11 -17.10 5.96
N ALA A 140 -4.37 -16.42 6.86
CA ALA A 140 -4.92 -15.89 8.12
C ALA A 140 -5.71 -14.58 7.92
N ILE A 141 -6.41 -14.46 6.80
CA ILE A 141 -7.20 -13.28 6.45
C ILE A 141 -8.52 -13.30 7.24
N ASP A 142 -8.85 -12.18 7.86
CA ASP A 142 -10.13 -11.97 8.50
C ASP A 142 -11.13 -11.39 7.47
N PRO A 143 -12.17 -12.14 7.09
CA PRO A 143 -13.13 -11.68 6.10
C PRO A 143 -14.08 -10.59 6.62
N LEU A 144 -14.21 -10.44 7.94
CA LEU A 144 -15.10 -9.44 8.54
C LEU A 144 -14.44 -8.06 8.61
N GLU A 145 -13.12 -8.02 8.81
CA GLU A 145 -12.34 -6.78 8.85
C GLU A 145 -11.77 -6.36 7.49
N SER A 146 -11.72 -7.30 6.54
CA SER A 146 -11.23 -7.07 5.20
C SER A 146 -12.31 -6.47 4.31
N TYR A 147 -11.92 -5.61 3.39
CA TYR A 147 -12.84 -5.00 2.44
C TYR A 147 -12.18 -4.65 1.12
N SER A 148 -13.01 -4.44 0.10
CA SER A 148 -12.62 -3.87 -1.19
C SER A 148 -13.65 -2.83 -1.61
N LYS A 149 -13.19 -1.62 -1.92
CA LYS A 149 -14.02 -0.55 -2.47
C LYS A 149 -14.23 -0.69 -3.99
N TYR A 150 -13.59 -1.66 -4.63
CA TYR A 150 -13.77 -1.93 -6.05
C TYR A 150 -15.16 -2.45 -6.40
N LEU A 151 -15.93 -2.89 -5.41
CA LEU A 151 -17.33 -3.27 -5.54
C LEU A 151 -18.24 -2.11 -6.04
N GLU A 152 -17.79 -0.87 -5.86
CA GLU A 152 -18.49 0.33 -6.28
C GLU A 152 -18.32 0.65 -7.79
N TYR A 153 -17.47 -0.11 -8.49
CA TYR A 153 -17.15 0.12 -9.90
C TYR A 153 -17.76 -0.97 -10.78
N PRO A 154 -18.84 -0.67 -11.51
CA PRO A 154 -19.51 -1.66 -12.38
C PRO A 154 -18.62 -2.16 -13.53
N GLU A 155 -17.59 -1.41 -13.92
CA GLU A 155 -16.64 -1.78 -14.96
C GLU A 155 -15.83 -3.05 -14.62
N ILE A 156 -15.75 -3.43 -13.35
CA ILE A 156 -15.07 -4.67 -12.93
C ILE A 156 -15.79 -5.91 -13.47
N GLU A 157 -17.09 -5.86 -13.63
CA GLU A 157 -17.88 -6.98 -14.17
C GLU A 157 -17.48 -7.34 -15.62
N GLU A 158 -16.98 -6.37 -16.38
CA GLU A 158 -16.50 -6.60 -17.76
C GLU A 158 -15.22 -7.45 -17.81
N TYR A 159 -14.45 -7.48 -16.72
CA TYR A 159 -13.19 -8.22 -16.63
C TYR A 159 -13.33 -9.58 -15.94
N LEU A 160 -14.53 -9.91 -15.45
CA LEU A 160 -14.81 -11.19 -14.83
C LEU A 160 -15.21 -12.21 -15.89
N ASP A 161 -14.22 -12.84 -16.51
CA ASP A 161 -14.40 -14.00 -17.36
C ASP A 161 -14.53 -15.26 -16.51
N GLY A 162 -15.69 -15.91 -16.53
CA GLY A 162 -15.84 -17.19 -15.86
C GLY A 162 -17.20 -17.42 -15.19
N PRO A 163 -17.30 -18.40 -14.28
CA PRO A 163 -18.55 -18.83 -13.66
C PRO A 163 -19.17 -17.84 -12.66
N ILE A 164 -18.57 -16.68 -12.49
CA ILE A 164 -19.12 -15.63 -11.64
C ILE A 164 -20.26 -14.94 -12.41
N GLU A 165 -21.47 -15.09 -11.89
CA GLU A 165 -22.65 -14.44 -12.48
C GLU A 165 -22.52 -12.93 -12.44
N LYS A 166 -22.92 -12.26 -13.53
CA LYS A 166 -23.05 -10.80 -13.57
C LYS A 166 -23.95 -10.33 -12.43
N GLY A 167 -23.53 -9.31 -11.71
CA GLY A 167 -24.22 -8.82 -10.52
C GLY A 167 -23.84 -9.50 -9.21
N TRP A 168 -22.87 -10.45 -9.23
CA TRP A 168 -22.37 -11.07 -7.98
C TRP A 168 -21.77 -10.03 -7.05
N VAL A 169 -21.07 -9.06 -7.59
CA VAL A 169 -20.46 -7.94 -6.86
C VAL A 169 -21.50 -7.10 -6.09
N GLN A 170 -22.73 -7.04 -6.58
CA GLN A 170 -23.84 -6.32 -5.94
C GLN A 170 -24.59 -7.14 -4.89
N LYS A 171 -24.32 -8.45 -4.80
CA LYS A 171 -24.99 -9.37 -3.86
C LYS A 171 -24.22 -9.59 -2.57
N VAL A 172 -23.01 -9.08 -2.43
CA VAL A 172 -22.16 -9.14 -1.24
C VAL A 172 -22.15 -7.81 -0.53
#